data_07f0475ea26c5166ec85ad2879fbccdf
#
_entry.id   07f0475ea26c5166ec85ad2879fbccdf
#
_cell.length_a   1.000
_cell.length_b   1.000
_cell.length_c   1.000
_cell.angle_alpha   90.00
_cell.angle_beta   90.00
_cell.angle_gamma   90.00
#
_symmetry.space_group_name_H-M   'P 1'
#
loop_
_entity.id
_entity.type
_entity.pdbx_description
1 polymer ?
#
loop_
_entity_poly.entity_id
_entity_poly.type
_entity_poly.pdbx_seq_one_letter_code
_entity_poly.pdbx_strand_id
1 'polypeptide(L)'
;MQKTDDLRIREIKEVRSPSALHEEFPISEAAAETVYSTRHAIQQILHGRDDRLLVVAGPCSVHDPRAALEYAERLKILRDELSDRLLIVMRVYFEKPRTTVGWKGLINDPNLDGSFEINQGLGIARKLLLDLNGMQIPAGTEFLDLISPQYIADLVSWGAIGARTTESQGHRELASGLSCPVGFKNATNGDVKVAIDAIHAAARPHVFMSVTKEGQSAIFSTTGNVDTHIILRGGQRPNYDTESVSIAAEQIIESGLTPKIMIDFSHANSRKRPEKQIRVCQDVAGQIARGDRGIMGVMIESHLVGGRQDLGSSDGMVFGQSVTDACIGWDDTVPMLHELADAVMRRRAL
;
A
#
# COMPACT_ATOMS: atom_id res chain seq x y z
N MET A 1 7.66 44.88 -18.62
CA MET A 1 8.12 43.49 -18.78
C MET A 1 6.90 42.60 -18.78
N GLN A 2 6.77 41.68 -19.72
CA GLN A 2 5.61 40.75 -19.73
C GLN A 2 5.81 39.71 -18.61
N LYS A 3 4.72 39.37 -17.90
CA LYS A 3 4.72 38.30 -16.89
C LYS A 3 4.87 36.95 -17.59
N THR A 4 5.83 36.11 -17.14
CA THR A 4 6.15 34.82 -17.77
C THR A 4 5.99 33.64 -16.83
N ASP A 5 5.65 33.88 -15.55
CA ASP A 5 5.50 32.88 -14.50
C ASP A 5 4.12 32.95 -13.86
N ASP A 6 3.63 31.87 -13.28
CA ASP A 6 2.33 31.73 -12.60
C ASP A 6 1.10 32.13 -13.46
N LEU A 7 1.21 32.06 -14.77
CA LEU A 7 0.13 32.49 -15.67
C LEU A 7 -1.14 31.65 -15.59
N ARG A 8 -1.03 30.42 -15.05
CA ARG A 8 -2.14 29.46 -14.91
C ARG A 8 -2.40 29.08 -13.46
N ILE A 9 -1.69 29.69 -12.49
CA ILE A 9 -1.97 29.51 -11.07
C ILE A 9 -3.05 30.50 -10.67
N ARG A 10 -4.18 29.95 -10.22
CA ARG A 10 -5.33 30.77 -9.78
C ARG A 10 -5.18 31.21 -8.33
N GLU A 11 -4.68 30.32 -7.46
CA GLU A 11 -4.57 30.52 -6.03
C GLU A 11 -3.44 29.67 -5.46
N ILE A 12 -2.75 30.18 -4.46
CA ILE A 12 -1.78 29.45 -3.65
C ILE A 12 -2.27 29.55 -2.20
N LYS A 13 -2.47 28.37 -1.57
CA LYS A 13 -2.77 28.24 -0.14
C LYS A 13 -1.61 27.54 0.55
N GLU A 14 -1.28 28.01 1.74
CA GLU A 14 -0.24 27.35 2.55
C GLU A 14 -0.74 26.01 3.09
N VAL A 15 0.10 25.00 2.96
CA VAL A 15 -0.06 23.73 3.68
C VAL A 15 0.65 23.87 5.02
N ARG A 16 0.00 23.49 6.12
CA ARG A 16 0.62 23.45 7.45
C ARG A 16 1.85 22.54 7.42
N SER A 17 2.89 22.86 8.18
CA SER A 17 4.11 22.06 8.18
C SER A 17 3.89 20.67 8.77
N PRO A 18 4.67 19.66 8.34
CA PRO A 18 4.66 18.34 8.96
C PRO A 18 4.90 18.39 10.47
N SER A 19 5.82 19.24 10.96
CA SER A 19 6.10 19.40 12.40
C SER A 19 4.86 19.87 13.17
N ALA A 20 4.13 20.87 12.67
CA ALA A 20 2.90 21.34 13.30
C ALA A 20 1.82 20.23 13.37
N LEU A 21 1.73 19.39 12.33
CA LEU A 21 0.81 18.26 12.36
C LEU A 21 1.27 17.17 13.34
N HIS A 22 2.57 16.92 13.44
CA HIS A 22 3.14 15.96 14.40
C HIS A 22 2.97 16.42 15.85
N GLU A 23 3.03 17.72 16.11
CA GLU A 23 2.76 18.31 17.44
C GLU A 23 1.28 18.17 17.83
N GLU A 24 0.36 18.37 16.87
CA GLU A 24 -1.07 18.20 17.12
C GLU A 24 -1.47 16.72 17.29
N PHE A 25 -0.84 15.83 16.52
CA PHE A 25 -1.08 14.40 16.53
C PHE A 25 0.24 13.63 16.76
N PRO A 26 0.78 13.65 17.99
CA PRO A 26 2.05 13.00 18.30
C PRO A 26 1.90 11.47 18.25
N ILE A 27 2.97 10.79 17.85
CA ILE A 27 3.02 9.34 17.90
C ILE A 27 3.07 8.86 19.34
N SER A 28 2.21 7.90 19.71
CA SER A 28 2.26 7.24 21.02
C SER A 28 3.29 6.10 21.01
N GLU A 29 3.76 5.70 22.21
CA GLU A 29 4.66 4.54 22.34
C GLU A 29 4.05 3.27 21.74
N ALA A 30 2.78 3.00 21.98
CA ALA A 30 2.09 1.84 21.42
C ALA A 30 2.04 1.87 19.89
N ALA A 31 1.77 3.05 19.29
CA ALA A 31 1.78 3.19 17.84
C ALA A 31 3.19 3.04 17.26
N ALA A 32 4.20 3.62 17.90
CA ALA A 32 5.60 3.50 17.49
C ALA A 32 6.07 2.03 17.53
N GLU A 33 5.74 1.29 18.59
CA GLU A 33 6.06 -0.13 18.73
C GLU A 33 5.38 -0.97 17.65
N THR A 34 4.12 -0.71 17.34
CA THR A 34 3.38 -1.40 16.26
C THR A 34 4.07 -1.21 14.91
N VAL A 35 4.46 0.02 14.60
CA VAL A 35 5.17 0.34 13.34
C VAL A 35 6.54 -0.31 13.31
N TYR A 36 7.33 -0.15 14.38
CA TYR A 36 8.70 -0.67 14.45
C TYR A 36 8.75 -2.20 14.36
N SER A 37 7.98 -2.89 15.19
CA SER A 37 7.95 -4.36 15.20
C SER A 37 7.45 -4.94 13.87
N THR A 38 6.46 -4.29 13.26
CA THR A 38 5.94 -4.73 11.94
C THR A 38 6.96 -4.52 10.82
N ARG A 39 7.64 -3.37 10.77
CA ARG A 39 8.72 -3.13 9.79
C ARG A 39 9.81 -4.18 9.93
N HIS A 40 10.22 -4.46 11.17
CA HIS A 40 11.20 -5.50 11.44
C HIS A 40 10.73 -6.89 10.98
N ALA A 41 9.48 -7.26 11.28
CA ALA A 41 8.92 -8.54 10.84
C ALA A 41 8.88 -8.67 9.30
N ILE A 42 8.49 -7.61 8.58
CA ILE A 42 8.52 -7.60 7.11
C ILE A 42 9.96 -7.77 6.59
N GLN A 43 10.94 -7.12 7.21
CA GLN A 43 12.36 -7.31 6.88
C GLN A 43 12.80 -8.76 7.09
N GLN A 44 12.38 -9.42 8.19
CA GLN A 44 12.70 -10.83 8.41
C GLN A 44 12.09 -11.72 7.31
N ILE A 45 10.86 -11.44 6.85
CA ILE A 45 10.22 -12.15 5.72
C ILE A 45 11.01 -11.92 4.42
N LEU A 46 11.38 -10.68 4.12
CA LEU A 46 12.19 -10.32 2.94
C LEU A 46 13.53 -11.04 2.91
N HIS A 47 14.17 -11.21 4.06
CA HIS A 47 15.44 -11.90 4.20
C HIS A 47 15.32 -13.42 4.44
N GLY A 48 14.11 -13.98 4.39
CA GLY A 48 13.85 -15.42 4.54
C GLY A 48 14.10 -15.98 5.94
N ARG A 49 14.12 -15.12 6.96
CA ARG A 49 14.28 -15.49 8.38
C ARG A 49 12.95 -15.66 9.13
N ASP A 50 11.88 -15.17 8.55
CA ASP A 50 10.49 -15.39 8.98
C ASP A 50 9.73 -16.02 7.79
N ASP A 51 9.06 -17.12 8.01
CA ASP A 51 8.37 -17.88 6.97
C ASP A 51 6.88 -17.57 6.89
N ARG A 52 6.39 -16.60 7.68
CA ARG A 52 5.01 -16.13 7.57
C ARG A 52 4.78 -15.49 6.22
N LEU A 53 3.52 -15.51 5.78
CA LEU A 53 3.08 -14.78 4.59
C LEU A 53 2.66 -13.36 4.96
N LEU A 54 3.22 -12.35 4.30
CA LEU A 54 2.74 -10.97 4.43
C LEU A 54 1.40 -10.81 3.71
N VAL A 55 0.38 -10.34 4.41
CA VAL A 55 -0.94 -10.07 3.83
C VAL A 55 -1.29 -8.60 4.01
N VAL A 56 -1.46 -7.88 2.90
CA VAL A 56 -1.92 -6.49 2.89
C VAL A 56 -3.39 -6.48 2.48
N ALA A 57 -4.31 -6.34 3.44
CA ALA A 57 -5.76 -6.44 3.20
C ALA A 57 -6.50 -5.19 3.68
N GLY A 58 -7.42 -4.69 2.87
CA GLY A 58 -8.25 -3.53 3.20
C GLY A 58 -8.84 -2.84 1.97
N PRO A 59 -9.56 -1.72 2.15
CA PRO A 59 -10.28 -1.06 1.08
C PRO A 59 -9.36 -0.59 -0.06
N CYS A 60 -9.92 -0.48 -1.26
CA CYS A 60 -9.22 0.11 -2.41
C CYS A 60 -8.70 1.51 -2.07
N SER A 61 -9.53 2.32 -1.40
CA SER A 61 -9.18 3.59 -0.78
C SER A 61 -10.02 3.84 0.46
N VAL A 62 -9.46 4.54 1.43
CA VAL A 62 -10.20 5.01 2.61
C VAL A 62 -10.86 6.33 2.27
N HIS A 63 -12.20 6.39 2.37
CA HIS A 63 -12.99 7.61 2.23
C HIS A 63 -13.78 7.95 3.51
N ASP A 64 -14.12 6.96 4.33
CA ASP A 64 -14.74 7.12 5.66
C ASP A 64 -13.83 6.51 6.73
N PRO A 65 -13.20 7.32 7.61
CA PRO A 65 -12.38 6.83 8.71
C PRO A 65 -13.11 5.91 9.68
N ARG A 66 -14.43 6.10 9.89
CA ARG A 66 -15.23 5.26 10.80
C ARG A 66 -15.37 3.85 10.24
N ALA A 67 -15.64 3.73 8.94
CA ALA A 67 -15.69 2.43 8.27
C ALA A 67 -14.31 1.73 8.26
N ALA A 68 -13.22 2.50 8.15
CA ALA A 68 -11.87 1.98 8.23
C ALA A 68 -11.55 1.44 9.65
N LEU A 69 -11.97 2.13 10.70
CA LEU A 69 -11.79 1.67 12.08
C LEU A 69 -12.62 0.41 12.38
N GLU A 70 -13.88 0.35 11.94
CA GLU A 70 -14.69 -0.87 12.07
C GLU A 70 -14.08 -2.06 11.32
N TYR A 71 -13.55 -1.83 10.13
CA TYR A 71 -12.81 -2.85 9.39
C TYR A 71 -11.58 -3.33 10.17
N ALA A 72 -10.84 -2.40 10.77
CA ALA A 72 -9.66 -2.69 11.58
C ALA A 72 -9.99 -3.52 12.83
N GLU A 73 -11.09 -3.22 13.53
CA GLU A 73 -11.55 -4.00 14.68
C GLU A 73 -11.80 -5.47 14.31
N ARG A 74 -12.48 -5.70 13.20
CA ARG A 74 -12.71 -7.05 12.68
C ARG A 74 -11.41 -7.73 12.23
N LEU A 75 -10.54 -7.00 11.53
CA LEU A 75 -9.25 -7.51 11.04
C LEU A 75 -8.33 -7.90 12.20
N LYS A 76 -8.39 -7.17 13.32
CA LYS A 76 -7.59 -7.45 14.53
C LYS A 76 -7.82 -8.86 15.05
N ILE A 77 -9.06 -9.32 15.07
CA ILE A 77 -9.43 -10.66 15.54
C ILE A 77 -8.70 -11.72 14.69
N LEU A 78 -8.78 -11.61 13.38
CA LEU A 78 -8.13 -12.54 12.44
C LEU A 78 -6.59 -12.41 12.49
N ARG A 79 -6.08 -11.18 12.64
CA ARG A 79 -4.64 -10.95 12.81
C ARG A 79 -4.09 -11.71 14.02
N ASP A 80 -4.77 -11.60 15.15
CA ASP A 80 -4.33 -12.24 16.40
C ASP A 80 -4.45 -13.78 16.29
N GLU A 81 -5.53 -14.29 15.69
CA GLU A 81 -5.75 -15.72 15.47
C GLU A 81 -4.75 -16.36 14.51
N LEU A 82 -4.37 -15.64 13.44
CA LEU A 82 -3.53 -16.18 12.36
C LEU A 82 -2.05 -15.73 12.46
N SER A 83 -1.65 -15.10 13.57
CA SER A 83 -0.37 -14.41 13.74
C SER A 83 0.87 -15.29 13.62
N ASP A 84 0.73 -16.59 13.84
CA ASP A 84 1.79 -17.59 13.70
C ASP A 84 2.07 -17.96 12.22
N ARG A 85 1.15 -17.67 11.31
CA ARG A 85 1.18 -18.03 9.88
C ARG A 85 1.17 -16.84 8.97
N LEU A 86 0.44 -15.79 9.34
CA LEU A 86 0.28 -14.57 8.55
C LEU A 86 0.80 -13.35 9.32
N LEU A 87 1.48 -12.46 8.61
CA LEU A 87 1.74 -11.09 9.05
C LEU A 87 0.73 -10.17 8.35
N ILE A 88 -0.35 -9.82 9.04
CA ILE A 88 -1.43 -9.01 8.47
C ILE A 88 -1.17 -7.53 8.69
N VAL A 89 -1.17 -6.76 7.60
CA VAL A 89 -1.06 -5.29 7.54
C VAL A 89 -2.33 -4.76 6.89
N MET A 90 -2.98 -3.78 7.51
CA MET A 90 -4.16 -3.17 6.91
C MET A 90 -3.78 -2.26 5.75
N ARG A 91 -4.44 -2.42 4.62
CA ARG A 91 -4.32 -1.53 3.46
C ARG A 91 -5.08 -0.23 3.74
N VAL A 92 -4.35 0.90 3.84
CA VAL A 92 -4.87 2.22 4.18
C VAL A 92 -4.41 3.23 3.12
N TYR A 93 -5.06 3.24 1.98
CA TYR A 93 -4.71 4.09 0.85
C TYR A 93 -5.52 5.38 0.89
N PHE A 94 -4.84 6.50 1.04
CA PHE A 94 -5.43 7.85 1.14
C PHE A 94 -5.47 8.60 -0.18
N GLU A 95 -4.67 8.19 -1.15
CA GLU A 95 -4.49 8.86 -2.43
C GLU A 95 -4.75 7.89 -3.57
N LYS A 96 -5.35 8.38 -4.64
CA LYS A 96 -5.71 7.56 -5.80
C LYS A 96 -5.20 8.17 -7.09
N PRO A 97 -4.35 7.46 -7.85
CA PRO A 97 -3.93 7.91 -9.16
C PRO A 97 -5.12 7.88 -10.13
N ARG A 98 -5.40 9.03 -10.77
CA ARG A 98 -6.48 9.15 -11.73
C ARG A 98 -5.92 9.33 -13.14
N THR A 99 -6.41 8.54 -14.08
CA THR A 99 -6.03 8.66 -15.50
C THR A 99 -6.69 9.88 -16.12
N THR A 100 -7.90 10.23 -15.66
CA THR A 100 -8.68 11.41 -16.08
C THR A 100 -9.08 12.20 -14.83
N VAL A 101 -10.33 12.65 -14.72
CA VAL A 101 -10.88 13.31 -13.54
C VAL A 101 -11.50 12.30 -12.60
N GLY A 102 -11.58 12.65 -11.31
CA GLY A 102 -12.21 11.86 -10.26
C GLY A 102 -11.68 12.22 -8.88
N TRP A 103 -12.30 11.70 -7.84
CA TRP A 103 -11.88 11.90 -6.46
C TRP A 103 -10.44 11.40 -6.26
N LYS A 104 -9.58 12.29 -5.76
CA LYS A 104 -8.12 12.05 -5.63
C LYS A 104 -7.73 11.35 -4.34
N GLY A 105 -8.66 11.13 -3.43
CA GLY A 105 -8.41 10.49 -2.15
C GLY A 105 -8.67 11.39 -0.94
N LEU A 106 -8.65 10.78 0.26
CA LEU A 106 -9.01 11.43 1.52
C LEU A 106 -8.12 12.63 1.86
N ILE A 107 -6.82 12.55 1.58
CA ILE A 107 -5.92 13.68 1.83
C ILE A 107 -6.29 14.87 0.96
N ASN A 108 -6.60 14.65 -0.31
CA ASN A 108 -6.86 15.73 -1.25
C ASN A 108 -8.26 16.35 -1.12
N ASP A 109 -9.28 15.51 -0.84
CA ASP A 109 -10.68 15.92 -0.81
C ASP A 109 -11.45 15.10 0.24
N PRO A 110 -11.24 15.43 1.54
CA PRO A 110 -11.79 14.66 2.66
C PRO A 110 -13.32 14.71 2.74
N ASN A 111 -13.93 15.77 2.23
CA ASN A 111 -15.37 15.99 2.29
C ASN A 111 -16.12 15.38 1.10
N LEU A 112 -15.41 14.84 0.08
CA LEU A 112 -16.00 14.25 -1.12
C LEU A 112 -16.81 15.24 -1.98
N ASP A 113 -16.59 16.54 -1.83
CA ASP A 113 -17.39 17.63 -2.42
C ASP A 113 -16.60 18.52 -3.40
N GLY A 114 -15.31 18.20 -3.62
CA GLY A 114 -14.41 18.99 -4.47
C GLY A 114 -13.92 20.28 -3.82
N SER A 115 -14.05 20.44 -2.50
CA SER A 115 -13.53 21.59 -1.74
C SER A 115 -12.00 21.57 -1.60
N PHE A 116 -11.38 20.39 -1.73
CA PHE A 116 -9.93 20.18 -1.64
C PHE A 116 -9.30 20.72 -0.34
N GLU A 117 -9.95 20.49 0.80
CA GLU A 117 -9.47 20.87 2.13
C GLU A 117 -8.29 19.99 2.60
N ILE A 118 -7.14 20.11 1.89
CA ILE A 118 -5.95 19.23 2.05
C ILE A 118 -5.41 19.26 3.48
N ASN A 119 -5.40 20.45 4.14
CA ASN A 119 -4.95 20.56 5.53
C ASN A 119 -5.80 19.71 6.50
N GLN A 120 -7.10 19.67 6.27
CA GLN A 120 -8.03 18.79 7.00
C GLN A 120 -7.76 17.33 6.66
N GLY A 121 -7.59 17.00 5.39
CA GLY A 121 -7.32 15.64 4.92
C GLY A 121 -6.05 15.03 5.51
N LEU A 122 -4.97 15.81 5.60
CA LEU A 122 -3.72 15.41 6.25
C LEU A 122 -3.92 15.10 7.74
N GLY A 123 -4.69 15.94 8.46
CA GLY A 123 -5.03 15.73 9.88
C GLY A 123 -5.83 14.43 10.07
N ILE A 124 -6.86 14.21 9.25
CA ILE A 124 -7.69 13.00 9.30
C ILE A 124 -6.85 11.75 9.01
N ALA A 125 -6.00 11.79 7.98
CA ALA A 125 -5.17 10.66 7.60
C ALA A 125 -4.18 10.30 8.71
N ARG A 126 -3.49 11.29 9.30
CA ARG A 126 -2.55 11.06 10.40
C ARG A 126 -3.25 10.50 11.64
N LYS A 127 -4.40 11.11 12.01
CA LYS A 127 -5.19 10.63 13.16
C LYS A 127 -5.64 9.18 12.97
N LEU A 128 -6.15 8.83 11.81
CA LEU A 128 -6.56 7.45 11.51
C LEU A 128 -5.38 6.47 11.65
N LEU A 129 -4.20 6.83 11.14
CA LEU A 129 -3.01 5.98 11.28
C LEU A 129 -2.58 5.82 12.74
N LEU A 130 -2.70 6.85 13.57
CA LEU A 130 -2.45 6.77 15.01
C LEU A 130 -3.43 5.83 15.69
N ASP A 131 -4.73 5.97 15.39
CA ASP A 131 -5.77 5.13 15.97
C ASP A 131 -5.55 3.65 15.58
N LEU A 132 -5.27 3.36 14.30
CA LEU A 132 -4.98 2.00 13.83
C LEU A 132 -3.75 1.39 14.51
N ASN A 133 -2.62 2.10 14.53
CA ASN A 133 -1.40 1.61 15.16
C ASN A 133 -1.58 1.48 16.69
N GLY A 134 -2.33 2.39 17.33
CA GLY A 134 -2.69 2.28 18.75
C GLY A 134 -3.53 1.05 19.07
N MET A 135 -4.37 0.59 18.13
CA MET A 135 -5.11 -0.68 18.19
C MET A 135 -4.24 -1.89 17.83
N GLN A 136 -2.96 -1.69 17.58
CA GLN A 136 -2.01 -2.70 17.08
C GLN A 136 -2.34 -3.22 15.67
N ILE A 137 -3.02 -2.45 14.85
CA ILE A 137 -3.24 -2.73 13.42
C ILE A 137 -2.23 -1.93 12.61
N PRO A 138 -1.16 -2.58 12.10
CA PRO A 138 -0.17 -1.90 11.28
C PRO A 138 -0.76 -1.50 9.94
N ALA A 139 -0.36 -0.33 9.44
CA ALA A 139 -0.87 0.24 8.21
C ALA A 139 0.13 0.15 7.05
N GLY A 140 -0.40 -0.19 5.87
CA GLY A 140 0.30 -0.11 4.59
C GLY A 140 -0.40 0.87 3.64
N THR A 141 0.37 1.72 2.95
CA THR A 141 -0.17 2.73 2.03
C THR A 141 0.55 2.75 0.69
N GLU A 142 -0.06 3.38 -0.32
CA GLU A 142 0.62 3.75 -1.56
C GLU A 142 1.13 5.18 -1.42
N PHE A 143 2.41 5.41 -1.67
CA PHE A 143 2.99 6.74 -1.75
C PHE A 143 2.83 7.27 -3.17
N LEU A 144 1.82 8.11 -3.39
CA LEU A 144 1.52 8.71 -4.68
C LEU A 144 2.08 10.12 -4.80
N ASP A 145 1.80 10.98 -3.82
CA ASP A 145 2.40 12.31 -3.72
C ASP A 145 3.81 12.22 -3.10
N LEU A 146 4.71 13.14 -3.50
CA LEU A 146 6.11 13.13 -3.03
C LEU A 146 6.30 13.90 -1.72
N ILE A 147 5.31 14.68 -1.28
CA ILE A 147 5.35 15.52 -0.08
C ILE A 147 4.54 14.90 1.06
N SER A 148 3.39 14.30 0.77
CA SER A 148 2.50 13.68 1.78
C SER A 148 3.23 12.67 2.70
N PRO A 149 4.28 11.94 2.26
CA PRO A 149 5.05 11.07 3.14
C PRO A 149 5.66 11.78 4.36
N GLN A 150 6.01 13.07 4.25
CA GLN A 150 6.56 13.83 5.37
C GLN A 150 5.58 13.97 6.55
N TYR A 151 4.29 13.85 6.30
CA TYR A 151 3.22 13.96 7.29
C TYR A 151 2.84 12.64 7.94
N ILE A 152 3.04 11.51 7.26
CA ILE A 152 2.46 10.22 7.67
C ILE A 152 3.43 9.04 7.67
N ALA A 153 4.61 9.13 7.04
CA ALA A 153 5.48 7.97 6.84
C ALA A 153 5.99 7.35 8.15
N ASP A 154 6.08 8.12 9.24
CA ASP A 154 6.43 7.64 10.57
C ASP A 154 5.41 6.62 11.14
N LEU A 155 4.17 6.62 10.64
CA LEU A 155 3.05 5.76 11.04
C LEU A 155 2.76 4.63 10.04
N VAL A 156 3.57 4.49 8.99
CA VAL A 156 3.40 3.48 7.93
C VAL A 156 4.38 2.34 8.11
N SER A 157 3.87 1.11 8.17
CA SER A 157 4.69 -0.11 8.34
C SER A 157 5.17 -0.69 7.01
N TRP A 158 4.43 -0.47 5.92
CA TRP A 158 4.73 -0.96 4.58
C TRP A 158 4.24 0.04 3.52
N GLY A 159 5.05 0.28 2.49
CA GLY A 159 4.71 1.19 1.41
C GLY A 159 4.63 0.51 0.04
N ALA A 160 3.77 1.02 -0.84
CA ALA A 160 3.74 0.63 -2.24
C ALA A 160 4.06 1.83 -3.15
N ILE A 161 4.73 1.55 -4.26
CA ILE A 161 4.80 2.41 -5.43
C ILE A 161 3.91 1.81 -6.52
N GLY A 162 2.95 2.58 -6.99
CA GLY A 162 1.93 2.14 -7.93
C GLY A 162 2.46 1.91 -9.34
N ALA A 163 1.70 1.14 -10.15
CA ALA A 163 2.10 0.80 -11.52
C ALA A 163 2.30 2.00 -12.46
N ARG A 164 1.68 3.15 -12.15
CA ARG A 164 1.82 4.39 -12.94
C ARG A 164 3.02 5.23 -12.51
N THR A 165 3.58 4.95 -11.35
CA THR A 165 4.65 5.72 -10.72
C THR A 165 5.96 4.95 -10.55
N THR A 166 5.97 3.63 -10.78
CA THR A 166 7.18 2.78 -10.70
C THR A 166 8.28 3.23 -11.66
N GLU A 167 7.94 3.82 -12.82
CA GLU A 167 8.91 4.38 -13.76
C GLU A 167 9.45 5.78 -13.33
N SER A 168 8.74 6.46 -12.42
CA SER A 168 9.09 7.82 -12.01
C SER A 168 10.39 7.85 -11.21
N GLN A 169 11.36 8.64 -11.66
CA GLN A 169 12.60 8.88 -10.92
C GLN A 169 12.32 9.42 -9.51
N GLY A 170 11.42 10.40 -9.37
CA GLY A 170 11.10 10.99 -8.07
C GLY A 170 10.54 9.97 -7.07
N HIS A 171 9.73 8.97 -7.53
CA HIS A 171 9.22 7.91 -6.65
C HIS A 171 10.30 6.88 -6.27
N ARG A 172 11.27 6.60 -7.15
CA ARG A 172 12.42 5.75 -6.84
C ARG A 172 13.36 6.44 -5.84
N GLU A 173 13.58 7.74 -5.99
CA GLU A 173 14.32 8.59 -5.05
C GLU A 173 13.62 8.65 -3.70
N LEU A 174 12.30 8.89 -3.66
CA LEU A 174 11.49 8.83 -2.45
C LEU A 174 11.66 7.48 -1.75
N ALA A 175 11.48 6.38 -2.48
CA ALA A 175 11.57 5.02 -1.92
C ALA A 175 12.95 4.73 -1.31
N SER A 176 14.04 5.31 -1.86
CA SER A 176 15.40 5.17 -1.33
C SER A 176 15.58 5.76 0.07
N GLY A 177 14.70 6.68 0.46
CA GLY A 177 14.74 7.36 1.76
C GLY A 177 13.64 6.95 2.73
N LEU A 178 12.69 6.11 2.31
CA LEU A 178 11.62 5.64 3.19
C LEU A 178 12.16 4.67 4.25
N SER A 179 11.67 4.82 5.47
CA SER A 179 12.06 3.97 6.61
C SER A 179 11.25 2.67 6.71
N CYS A 180 10.34 2.41 5.78
CA CYS A 180 9.57 1.17 5.70
C CYS A 180 9.96 0.34 4.49
N PRO A 181 9.72 -0.98 4.50
CA PRO A 181 9.80 -1.82 3.31
C PRO A 181 8.85 -1.32 2.21
N VAL A 182 9.28 -1.42 0.94
CA VAL A 182 8.54 -0.88 -0.21
C VAL A 182 8.36 -1.93 -1.31
N GLY A 183 7.10 -2.12 -1.73
CA GLY A 183 6.75 -2.92 -2.89
C GLY A 183 6.58 -2.07 -4.16
N PHE A 184 7.24 -2.46 -5.25
CA PHE A 184 7.08 -1.83 -6.56
C PHE A 184 6.15 -2.66 -7.45
N LYS A 185 5.04 -2.08 -7.91
CA LYS A 185 4.13 -2.76 -8.85
C LYS A 185 4.75 -2.82 -10.25
N ASN A 186 4.59 -3.95 -10.94
CA ASN A 186 4.88 -4.03 -12.36
C ASN A 186 4.06 -3.01 -13.14
N ALA A 187 4.55 -2.59 -14.31
CA ALA A 187 3.88 -1.61 -15.16
C ALA A 187 2.45 -2.02 -15.55
N THR A 188 1.64 -1.07 -15.98
CA THR A 188 0.23 -1.31 -16.35
C THR A 188 0.05 -2.27 -17.52
N ASN A 189 1.03 -2.40 -18.40
CA ASN A 189 1.07 -3.38 -19.50
C ASN A 189 1.47 -4.80 -19.05
N GLY A 190 1.99 -4.94 -17.81
CA GLY A 190 2.46 -6.22 -17.25
C GLY A 190 3.98 -6.35 -17.16
N ASP A 191 4.75 -5.38 -17.64
CA ASP A 191 6.21 -5.42 -17.63
C ASP A 191 6.77 -5.40 -16.20
N VAL A 192 7.50 -6.48 -15.86
CA VAL A 192 8.14 -6.68 -14.56
C VAL A 192 9.50 -5.98 -14.48
N LYS A 193 10.18 -5.80 -15.62
CA LYS A 193 11.50 -5.17 -15.69
C LYS A 193 11.49 -3.78 -15.05
N VAL A 194 10.43 -3.01 -15.26
CA VAL A 194 10.26 -1.68 -14.68
C VAL A 194 10.35 -1.70 -13.15
N ALA A 195 9.76 -2.71 -12.50
CA ALA A 195 9.82 -2.86 -11.04
C ALA A 195 11.20 -3.34 -10.59
N ILE A 196 11.88 -4.20 -11.36
CA ILE A 196 13.26 -4.63 -11.11
C ILE A 196 14.20 -3.40 -11.15
N ASP A 197 14.09 -2.58 -12.20
CA ASP A 197 14.88 -1.36 -12.33
C ASP A 197 14.62 -0.38 -11.18
N ALA A 198 13.37 -0.31 -10.69
CA ALA A 198 13.00 0.53 -9.56
C ALA A 198 13.63 0.04 -8.24
N ILE A 199 13.68 -1.27 -8.01
CA ILE A 199 14.37 -1.88 -6.87
C ILE A 199 15.86 -1.54 -6.89
N HIS A 200 16.53 -1.72 -8.03
CA HIS A 200 17.94 -1.38 -8.18
C HIS A 200 18.21 0.10 -7.92
N ALA A 201 17.35 0.99 -8.42
CA ALA A 201 17.47 2.41 -8.19
C ALA A 201 17.26 2.75 -6.71
N ALA A 202 16.16 2.30 -6.09
CA ALA A 202 15.83 2.59 -4.69
C ALA A 202 16.87 2.04 -3.70
N ALA A 203 17.57 0.97 -4.04
CA ALA A 203 18.64 0.40 -3.21
C ALA A 203 19.93 1.25 -3.18
N ARG A 204 20.01 2.31 -3.96
CA ARG A 204 21.20 3.19 -4.04
C ARG A 204 20.95 4.52 -3.33
N PRO A 205 22.02 5.19 -2.87
CA PRO A 205 21.93 6.56 -2.38
C PRO A 205 21.49 7.52 -3.50
N HIS A 206 20.63 8.49 -3.13
CA HIS A 206 20.17 9.54 -4.02
C HIS A 206 20.29 10.91 -3.38
N VAL A 207 20.37 11.95 -4.21
CA VAL A 207 20.32 13.36 -3.79
C VAL A 207 19.25 14.07 -4.59
N PHE A 208 18.21 14.59 -3.92
CA PHE A 208 17.07 15.23 -4.56
C PHE A 208 16.46 16.32 -3.68
N MET A 209 15.59 17.14 -4.26
CA MET A 209 14.85 18.16 -3.51
C MET A 209 13.58 17.59 -2.91
N SER A 210 13.33 17.89 -1.64
CA SER A 210 12.11 17.58 -0.93
C SER A 210 11.79 18.62 0.15
N VAL A 211 10.77 18.38 0.97
CA VAL A 211 10.32 19.31 2.02
C VAL A 211 10.66 18.74 3.40
N THR A 212 11.26 19.56 4.26
CA THR A 212 11.59 19.18 5.65
C THR A 212 10.34 19.07 6.53
N LYS A 213 10.51 18.61 7.77
CA LYS A 213 9.41 18.60 8.75
C LYS A 213 8.90 20.01 9.09
N GLU A 214 9.74 21.03 8.96
CA GLU A 214 9.37 22.44 9.14
C GLU A 214 8.67 23.04 7.92
N GLY A 215 8.48 22.27 6.83
CA GLY A 215 7.83 22.74 5.62
C GLY A 215 8.72 23.51 4.65
N GLN A 216 10.04 23.44 4.82
CA GLN A 216 11.00 24.16 3.98
C GLN A 216 11.56 23.23 2.89
N SER A 217 11.76 23.77 1.69
CA SER A 217 12.47 23.06 0.62
C SER A 217 13.93 22.82 1.01
N ALA A 218 14.40 21.60 0.84
CA ALA A 218 15.76 21.19 1.18
C ALA A 218 16.31 20.14 0.21
N ILE A 219 17.62 19.95 0.24
CA ILE A 219 18.32 18.88 -0.46
C ILE A 219 18.40 17.68 0.47
N PHE A 220 17.81 16.57 0.07
CA PHE A 220 17.84 15.29 0.79
C PHE A 220 18.92 14.39 0.20
N SER A 221 19.73 13.78 1.08
CA SER A 221 20.67 12.73 0.72
C SER A 221 20.25 11.44 1.42
N THR A 222 19.97 10.39 0.67
CA THR A 222 19.53 9.09 1.19
C THR A 222 20.67 8.08 1.20
N THR A 223 20.50 7.00 1.95
CA THR A 223 21.44 5.87 1.99
C THR A 223 21.06 4.73 1.04
N GLY A 224 19.87 4.79 0.47
CA GLY A 224 19.22 3.68 -0.23
C GLY A 224 18.37 2.81 0.69
N ASN A 225 17.36 2.16 0.12
CA ASN A 225 16.46 1.23 0.80
C ASN A 225 16.56 -0.15 0.13
N VAL A 226 17.15 -1.10 0.83
CA VAL A 226 17.34 -2.48 0.38
C VAL A 226 16.13 -3.37 0.69
N ASP A 227 15.20 -2.91 1.51
CA ASP A 227 14.00 -3.64 1.91
C ASP A 227 12.87 -3.45 0.89
N THR A 228 13.14 -3.90 -0.33
CA THR A 228 12.21 -3.72 -1.46
C THR A 228 11.84 -5.05 -2.10
N HIS A 229 10.66 -5.10 -2.72
CA HIS A 229 10.17 -6.29 -3.42
C HIS A 229 9.26 -5.92 -4.60
N ILE A 230 8.92 -6.91 -5.43
CA ILE A 230 8.01 -6.75 -6.57
C ILE A 230 6.58 -7.07 -6.16
N ILE A 231 5.62 -6.34 -6.77
CA ILE A 231 4.19 -6.64 -6.68
C ILE A 231 3.68 -6.96 -8.08
N LEU A 232 3.25 -8.21 -8.30
CA LEU A 232 2.57 -8.63 -9.52
C LEU A 232 1.09 -8.26 -9.44
N ARG A 233 0.65 -7.31 -10.27
CA ARG A 233 -0.73 -6.79 -10.31
C ARG A 233 -1.47 -7.10 -11.61
N GLY A 234 -0.85 -7.95 -12.46
CA GLY A 234 -1.31 -8.18 -13.82
C GLY A 234 -0.99 -7.04 -14.78
N GLY A 235 -1.38 -7.20 -16.02
CA GLY A 235 -1.20 -6.25 -17.10
C GLY A 235 -2.29 -6.45 -18.17
N GLN A 236 -1.91 -6.68 -19.40
CA GLN A 236 -2.84 -7.10 -20.47
C GLN A 236 -3.48 -8.46 -20.14
N ARG A 237 -2.77 -9.28 -19.39
CA ARG A 237 -3.22 -10.56 -18.84
C ARG A 237 -2.93 -10.61 -17.33
N PRO A 238 -3.65 -11.45 -16.57
CA PRO A 238 -3.24 -11.81 -15.21
C PRO A 238 -1.83 -12.38 -15.18
N ASN A 239 -1.12 -12.22 -14.04
CA ASN A 239 0.25 -12.72 -13.86
C ASN A 239 0.48 -13.34 -12.47
N TYR A 240 -0.54 -14.03 -11.94
CA TYR A 240 -0.51 -14.67 -10.63
C TYR A 240 -0.32 -16.20 -10.70
N ASP A 241 -0.53 -16.81 -11.89
CA ASP A 241 -0.39 -18.25 -12.08
C ASP A 241 1.08 -18.71 -11.97
N THR A 242 1.26 -20.01 -11.75
CA THR A 242 2.59 -20.61 -11.51
C THR A 242 3.61 -20.26 -12.60
N GLU A 243 3.19 -20.27 -13.88
CA GLU A 243 4.10 -19.96 -15.00
C GLU A 243 4.52 -18.48 -14.95
N SER A 244 3.57 -17.56 -14.77
CA SER A 244 3.85 -16.12 -14.68
C SER A 244 4.74 -15.79 -13.49
N VAL A 245 4.52 -16.41 -12.33
CA VAL A 245 5.34 -16.25 -11.12
C VAL A 245 6.75 -16.77 -11.35
N SER A 246 6.90 -17.94 -12.00
CA SER A 246 8.22 -18.52 -12.35
C SER A 246 9.00 -17.59 -13.27
N ILE A 247 8.37 -17.10 -14.34
CA ILE A 247 9.01 -16.16 -15.28
C ILE A 247 9.46 -14.89 -14.56
N ALA A 248 8.62 -14.32 -13.69
CA ALA A 248 8.99 -13.15 -12.90
C ALA A 248 10.17 -13.45 -11.96
N ALA A 249 10.16 -14.62 -11.31
CA ALA A 249 11.25 -15.04 -10.43
C ALA A 249 12.58 -15.20 -11.19
N GLU A 250 12.54 -15.78 -12.40
CA GLU A 250 13.72 -15.92 -13.28
C GLU A 250 14.30 -14.56 -13.66
N GLN A 251 13.46 -13.60 -14.09
CA GLN A 251 13.90 -12.23 -14.40
C GLN A 251 14.55 -11.53 -13.20
N ILE A 252 14.01 -11.74 -11.98
CA ILE A 252 14.57 -11.20 -10.74
C ILE A 252 15.94 -11.80 -10.48
N ILE A 253 16.09 -13.13 -10.62
CA ILE A 253 17.37 -13.83 -10.43
C ILE A 253 18.41 -13.38 -11.46
N GLU A 254 18.04 -13.29 -12.73
CA GLU A 254 18.91 -12.82 -13.81
C GLU A 254 19.42 -11.39 -13.56
N SER A 255 18.64 -10.56 -12.84
CA SER A 255 19.04 -9.22 -12.44
C SER A 255 19.94 -9.18 -11.19
N GLY A 256 20.27 -10.33 -10.60
CA GLY A 256 21.10 -10.46 -9.42
C GLY A 256 20.36 -10.23 -8.09
N LEU A 257 19.02 -10.26 -8.10
CA LEU A 257 18.19 -10.11 -6.91
C LEU A 257 17.65 -11.44 -6.43
N THR A 258 17.27 -11.52 -5.15
CA THR A 258 16.52 -12.66 -4.60
C THR A 258 15.04 -12.50 -4.93
N PRO A 259 14.36 -13.53 -5.47
CA PRO A 259 12.94 -13.45 -5.77
C PRO A 259 12.13 -13.24 -4.49
N LYS A 260 11.51 -12.08 -4.36
CA LYS A 260 10.57 -11.70 -3.32
C LYS A 260 9.37 -11.04 -3.99
N ILE A 261 8.30 -11.80 -4.12
CA ILE A 261 7.13 -11.47 -4.92
C ILE A 261 5.92 -11.36 -4.01
N MET A 262 5.23 -10.23 -4.10
CA MET A 262 3.86 -10.08 -3.60
C MET A 262 2.89 -10.20 -4.77
N ILE A 263 1.77 -10.88 -4.58
CA ILE A 263 0.73 -11.00 -5.60
C ILE A 263 -0.49 -10.17 -5.20
N ASP A 264 -0.79 -9.17 -6.01
CA ASP A 264 -2.00 -8.35 -5.87
C ASP A 264 -3.18 -9.10 -6.50
N PHE A 265 -4.14 -9.54 -5.69
CA PHE A 265 -5.30 -10.33 -6.13
C PHE A 265 -6.31 -9.50 -6.92
N SER A 266 -6.29 -8.18 -6.76
CA SER A 266 -7.16 -7.24 -7.44
C SER A 266 -6.62 -6.82 -8.82
N HIS A 267 -7.03 -5.66 -9.29
CA HIS A 267 -6.57 -5.00 -10.53
C HIS A 267 -6.71 -5.88 -11.78
N ALA A 268 -5.64 -6.07 -12.56
CA ALA A 268 -5.72 -6.88 -13.76
C ALA A 268 -5.72 -8.39 -13.47
N ASN A 269 -5.22 -8.82 -12.30
CA ASN A 269 -5.27 -10.21 -11.88
C ASN A 269 -6.70 -10.71 -11.69
N SER A 270 -7.58 -9.89 -11.13
CA SER A 270 -9.03 -10.17 -11.04
C SER A 270 -9.82 -9.65 -12.25
N ARG A 271 -9.15 -9.01 -13.23
CA ARG A 271 -9.80 -8.27 -14.33
C ARG A 271 -10.81 -7.23 -13.81
N LYS A 272 -10.48 -6.57 -12.68
CA LYS A 272 -11.32 -5.58 -11.96
C LYS A 272 -12.68 -6.14 -11.51
N ARG A 273 -12.81 -7.43 -11.35
CA ARG A 273 -14.00 -8.11 -10.84
C ARG A 273 -13.68 -8.63 -9.44
N PRO A 274 -14.22 -8.04 -8.36
CA PRO A 274 -13.81 -8.32 -6.99
C PRO A 274 -13.98 -9.81 -6.62
N GLU A 275 -15.04 -10.46 -7.08
CA GLU A 275 -15.30 -11.88 -6.83
C GLU A 275 -14.22 -12.81 -7.38
N LYS A 276 -13.44 -12.36 -8.37
CA LYS A 276 -12.34 -13.15 -8.91
C LYS A 276 -11.10 -13.16 -8.02
N GLN A 277 -10.99 -12.26 -7.04
CA GLN A 277 -9.92 -12.32 -6.06
C GLN A 277 -9.93 -13.66 -5.29
N ILE A 278 -11.11 -14.26 -5.07
CA ILE A 278 -11.25 -15.58 -4.44
C ILE A 278 -10.52 -16.65 -5.26
N ARG A 279 -10.72 -16.67 -6.57
CA ARG A 279 -10.03 -17.62 -7.46
C ARG A 279 -8.52 -17.38 -7.50
N VAL A 280 -8.08 -16.12 -7.53
CA VAL A 280 -6.66 -15.77 -7.45
C VAL A 280 -6.07 -16.27 -6.14
N CYS A 281 -6.78 -16.08 -5.02
CA CYS A 281 -6.38 -16.59 -3.71
C CYS A 281 -6.18 -18.12 -3.74
N GLN A 282 -7.15 -18.87 -4.25
CA GLN A 282 -7.10 -20.33 -4.33
C GLN A 282 -5.87 -20.83 -5.13
N ASP A 283 -5.58 -20.20 -6.25
CA ASP A 283 -4.42 -20.53 -7.08
C ASP A 283 -3.11 -20.27 -6.32
N VAL A 284 -2.95 -19.06 -5.77
CA VAL A 284 -1.75 -18.63 -5.04
C VAL A 284 -1.57 -19.44 -3.76
N ALA A 285 -2.62 -19.72 -3.01
CA ALA A 285 -2.58 -20.60 -1.84
C ALA A 285 -2.12 -22.02 -2.23
N GLY A 286 -2.58 -22.50 -3.38
CA GLY A 286 -2.11 -23.78 -3.95
C GLY A 286 -0.62 -23.77 -4.27
N GLN A 287 -0.07 -22.69 -4.84
CA GLN A 287 1.37 -22.53 -5.10
C GLN A 287 2.17 -22.54 -3.80
N ILE A 288 1.76 -21.74 -2.81
CA ILE A 288 2.38 -21.69 -1.48
C ILE A 288 2.37 -23.08 -0.83
N ALA A 289 1.23 -23.77 -0.84
CA ALA A 289 1.08 -25.10 -0.23
C ALA A 289 1.95 -26.19 -0.90
N ARG A 290 2.34 -25.98 -2.18
CA ARG A 290 3.29 -26.87 -2.90
C ARG A 290 4.76 -26.51 -2.68
N GLY A 291 5.06 -25.56 -1.77
CA GLY A 291 6.42 -25.25 -1.35
C GLY A 291 7.01 -23.98 -1.94
N ASP A 292 6.24 -23.14 -2.68
CA ASP A 292 6.75 -21.87 -3.17
C ASP A 292 7.17 -20.96 -2.01
N ARG A 293 8.43 -20.48 -2.04
CA ARG A 293 9.02 -19.55 -1.05
C ARG A 293 9.38 -18.21 -1.66
N GLY A 294 9.21 -18.04 -2.98
CA GLY A 294 9.37 -16.78 -3.70
C GLY A 294 8.17 -15.85 -3.48
N ILE A 295 6.98 -16.42 -3.30
CA ILE A 295 5.77 -15.67 -2.93
C ILE A 295 5.88 -15.32 -1.43
N MET A 296 6.29 -14.08 -1.15
CA MET A 296 6.47 -13.59 0.21
C MET A 296 5.24 -12.89 0.78
N GLY A 297 4.29 -12.53 -0.07
CA GLY A 297 3.09 -11.84 0.36
C GLY A 297 1.99 -11.75 -0.69
N VAL A 298 0.85 -11.27 -0.24
CA VAL A 298 -0.35 -11.06 -1.07
C VAL A 298 -1.03 -9.73 -0.70
N MET A 299 -1.78 -9.18 -1.66
CA MET A 299 -2.58 -7.97 -1.44
C MET A 299 -4.03 -8.24 -1.85
N ILE A 300 -4.97 -7.81 -0.99
CA ILE A 300 -6.41 -8.04 -1.14
C ILE A 300 -7.16 -6.71 -1.04
N GLU A 301 -7.95 -6.34 -2.05
CA GLU A 301 -8.90 -5.24 -1.95
C GLU A 301 -10.22 -5.72 -1.34
N SER A 302 -10.42 -5.40 -0.07
CA SER A 302 -11.50 -5.85 0.78
C SER A 302 -12.12 -4.70 1.56
N HIS A 303 -13.43 -4.72 1.78
CA HIS A 303 -14.10 -3.76 2.66
C HIS A 303 -15.22 -4.46 3.46
N LEU A 304 -15.92 -3.72 4.34
CA LEU A 304 -17.05 -4.26 5.12
C LEU A 304 -18.15 -4.80 4.21
N VAL A 305 -18.47 -4.05 3.14
CA VAL A 305 -19.49 -4.42 2.14
C VAL A 305 -18.80 -4.57 0.77
N GLY A 306 -19.11 -5.66 0.09
CA GLY A 306 -18.59 -5.93 -1.25
C GLY A 306 -19.12 -4.98 -2.32
N GLY A 307 -18.35 -4.84 -3.41
CA GLY A 307 -18.71 -4.00 -4.55
C GLY A 307 -18.13 -2.59 -4.49
N ARG A 308 -18.74 -1.70 -5.23
CA ARG A 308 -18.43 -0.25 -5.27
C ARG A 308 -19.71 0.55 -5.40
N GLN A 309 -19.65 1.81 -5.04
CA GLN A 309 -20.69 2.80 -5.24
C GLN A 309 -20.10 4.08 -5.87
N ASP A 310 -20.93 4.84 -6.52
CA ASP A 310 -20.54 6.17 -7.02
C ASP A 310 -20.63 7.20 -5.88
N LEU A 311 -19.83 8.25 -5.97
CA LEU A 311 -19.92 9.37 -5.04
C LEU A 311 -21.30 10.03 -5.18
N GLY A 312 -22.08 9.96 -4.11
CA GLY A 312 -23.40 10.56 -4.00
C GLY A 312 -23.46 11.57 -2.85
N SER A 313 -24.67 12.04 -2.52
CA SER A 313 -24.89 12.78 -1.27
C SER A 313 -24.56 11.86 -0.09
N SER A 314 -23.94 12.39 0.98
CA SER A 314 -23.54 11.64 2.18
C SER A 314 -24.66 10.77 2.77
N ASP A 315 -25.91 11.19 2.59
CA ASP A 315 -27.10 10.53 3.14
C ASP A 315 -27.57 9.28 2.37
N GLY A 316 -26.97 9.01 1.20
CA GLY A 316 -27.34 7.86 0.35
C GLY A 316 -26.22 6.83 0.16
N MET A 317 -25.02 7.04 0.72
CA MET A 317 -23.93 6.08 0.56
C MET A 317 -24.02 4.89 1.51
N VAL A 318 -23.70 3.71 1.00
CA VAL A 318 -23.61 2.48 1.79
C VAL A 318 -22.34 2.54 2.63
N PHE A 319 -22.51 2.49 3.95
CA PHE A 319 -21.39 2.47 4.90
C PHE A 319 -20.49 1.26 4.65
N GLY A 320 -19.19 1.49 4.59
CA GLY A 320 -18.20 0.42 4.39
C GLY A 320 -18.17 -0.19 2.99
N GLN A 321 -18.73 0.49 1.96
CA GLN A 321 -18.59 0.10 0.56
C GLN A 321 -17.67 1.08 -0.20
N SER A 322 -16.80 0.56 -1.06
CA SER A 322 -15.79 1.35 -1.78
C SER A 322 -16.41 2.41 -2.71
N VAL A 323 -15.80 3.59 -2.77
CA VAL A 323 -16.12 4.67 -3.74
C VAL A 323 -15.11 4.74 -4.91
N THR A 324 -14.18 3.79 -4.98
CA THR A 324 -13.18 3.69 -6.04
C THR A 324 -13.31 2.35 -6.76
N ASP A 325 -12.29 1.48 -6.78
CA ASP A 325 -12.45 0.16 -7.38
C ASP A 325 -13.25 -0.77 -6.44
N ALA A 326 -14.00 -1.70 -7.04
CA ALA A 326 -14.83 -2.63 -6.28
C ALA A 326 -13.98 -3.58 -5.44
N CYS A 327 -14.37 -3.76 -4.18
CA CYS A 327 -13.73 -4.66 -3.21
C CYS A 327 -14.55 -5.93 -3.00
N ILE A 328 -13.94 -7.00 -2.52
CA ILE A 328 -14.70 -8.11 -1.91
C ILE A 328 -15.27 -7.67 -0.57
N GLY A 329 -16.33 -8.34 -0.12
CA GLY A 329 -16.92 -8.12 1.20
C GLY A 329 -16.13 -8.81 2.31
N TRP A 330 -16.49 -8.47 3.55
CA TRP A 330 -15.87 -9.07 4.74
C TRP A 330 -16.07 -10.60 4.79
N ASP A 331 -17.27 -11.06 4.45
CA ASP A 331 -17.63 -12.49 4.52
C ASP A 331 -16.80 -13.35 3.54
N ASP A 332 -16.36 -12.78 2.42
CA ASP A 332 -15.44 -13.44 1.48
C ASP A 332 -13.97 -13.32 1.94
N THR A 333 -13.64 -12.26 2.66
CA THR A 333 -12.26 -12.00 3.12
C THR A 333 -11.83 -13.01 4.17
N VAL A 334 -12.70 -13.33 5.12
CA VAL A 334 -12.40 -14.26 6.23
C VAL A 334 -11.93 -15.63 5.71
N PRO A 335 -12.69 -16.34 4.86
CA PRO A 335 -12.24 -17.64 4.34
C PRO A 335 -10.96 -17.56 3.52
N MET A 336 -10.71 -16.45 2.80
CA MET A 336 -9.45 -16.28 2.05
C MET A 336 -8.23 -16.19 2.99
N LEU A 337 -8.35 -15.50 4.12
CA LEU A 337 -7.27 -15.40 5.10
C LEU A 337 -6.98 -16.77 5.75
N HIS A 338 -8.00 -17.55 6.06
CA HIS A 338 -7.83 -18.92 6.56
C HIS A 338 -7.18 -19.83 5.52
N GLU A 339 -7.59 -19.77 4.25
CA GLU A 339 -7.01 -20.54 3.17
C GLU A 339 -5.51 -20.25 2.98
N LEU A 340 -5.11 -18.98 3.06
CA LEU A 340 -3.70 -18.57 3.02
C LEU A 340 -2.91 -19.07 4.23
N ALA A 341 -3.49 -19.02 5.42
CA ALA A 341 -2.87 -19.53 6.64
C ALA A 341 -2.67 -21.06 6.58
N ASP A 342 -3.66 -21.80 6.06
CA ASP A 342 -3.56 -23.24 5.84
C ASP A 342 -2.51 -23.58 4.78
N ALA A 343 -2.36 -22.76 3.74
CA ALA A 343 -1.33 -22.94 2.73
C ALA A 343 0.08 -22.80 3.34
N VAL A 344 0.29 -21.83 4.25
CA VAL A 344 1.56 -21.68 4.99
C VAL A 344 1.84 -22.91 5.85
N MET A 345 0.82 -23.46 6.55
CA MET A 345 0.97 -24.68 7.34
C MET A 345 1.36 -25.88 6.48
N ARG A 346 0.73 -26.04 5.32
CA ARG A 346 1.10 -27.11 4.38
C ARG A 346 2.51 -26.95 3.84
N ARG A 347 2.95 -25.72 3.54
CA ARG A 347 4.33 -25.42 3.14
C ARG A 347 5.35 -25.82 4.20
N ARG A 348 5.03 -25.62 5.48
CA ARG A 348 5.89 -25.98 6.61
C ARG A 348 6.03 -27.48 6.81
N ALA A 349 5.07 -28.25 6.33
CA ALA A 349 5.06 -29.71 6.44
C ALA A 349 5.88 -30.41 5.35
N LEU A 350 6.40 -29.66 4.36
CA LEU A 350 7.31 -30.16 3.31
C LEU A 350 8.77 -30.13 3.75
#